data_5a3249ac616d10a706ddfd1a818c4ed8
#
_entry.id   5a3249ac616d10a706ddfd1a818c4ed8
#
_cell.length_a   1.000
_cell.length_b   1.000
_cell.length_c   1.000
_cell.angle_alpha   90.00
_cell.angle_beta   90.00
_cell.angle_gamma   90.00
#
_symmetry.space_group_name_H-M   'P 1'
#
loop_
_entity.id
_entity.type
_entity.pdbx_description
1 polymer ?
#
loop_
_entity_poly.entity_id
_entity_poly.type
_entity_poly.pdbx_seq_one_letter_code
_entity_poly.pdbx_strand_id
1 'polypeptide(L)'
;MKQAHICLDETLGVRYAILPGDPARLDRVAAQLESVRELAYNREFRSLTGTYKGVPVLAVSTGIGGSSAGICVEELHNIGVEAAIRIGSCGALQKGLALGDLILGCGAIRDDGASKAYVHPEYPAVADYQLLGLCVEAAKALGCPYHVGIIHSHESFYHEENDAESAYWSRKGALGADMESAALFTIGRLRGMKTASILNNVVVYGEDTANAIGGYVNGESLTAIGERNEILTALEAFYRLEQERTR
;
A
#
# COMPACT_ATOMS: atom_id res chain seq x y z
N MET A 1 -3.43 -25.29 -1.14
CA MET A 1 -3.54 -25.52 0.34
C MET A 1 -3.92 -24.23 1.02
N LYS A 2 -4.84 -24.27 1.98
CA LYS A 2 -5.29 -23.06 2.70
C LYS A 2 -4.15 -22.47 3.52
N GLN A 3 -3.88 -21.17 3.34
CA GLN A 3 -2.84 -20.44 4.05
C GLN A 3 -3.21 -20.21 5.53
N ALA A 4 -2.20 -20.13 6.38
CA ALA A 4 -2.41 -20.13 7.84
C ALA A 4 -3.00 -18.82 8.38
N HIS A 5 -2.65 -17.68 7.79
CA HIS A 5 -3.04 -16.36 8.30
C HIS A 5 -4.15 -15.74 7.46
N ILE A 6 -3.99 -15.58 6.14
CA ILE A 6 -5.05 -15.02 5.29
C ILE A 6 -6.22 -15.97 5.08
N CYS A 7 -6.08 -17.26 5.41
CA CYS A 7 -7.11 -18.30 5.31
C CYS A 7 -7.72 -18.48 3.90
N LEU A 8 -6.93 -18.21 2.85
CA LEU A 8 -7.26 -18.39 1.44
C LEU A 8 -6.41 -19.50 0.83
N ASP A 9 -6.76 -19.95 -0.37
CA ASP A 9 -6.00 -20.93 -1.13
C ASP A 9 -6.02 -20.63 -2.64
N GLU A 10 -5.23 -21.38 -3.38
CA GLU A 10 -5.02 -21.25 -4.83
C GLU A 10 -6.29 -21.42 -5.68
N THR A 11 -7.36 -22.02 -5.15
CA THR A 11 -8.61 -22.20 -5.89
C THR A 11 -9.35 -20.88 -6.15
N LEU A 12 -8.95 -19.81 -5.44
CA LEU A 12 -9.49 -18.49 -5.65
C LEU A 12 -9.18 -17.94 -7.06
N GLY A 13 -8.02 -18.27 -7.62
CA GLY A 13 -7.63 -17.92 -8.99
C GLY A 13 -7.48 -16.42 -9.29
N VAL A 14 -7.29 -15.58 -8.26
CA VAL A 14 -7.16 -14.12 -8.41
C VAL A 14 -5.68 -13.75 -8.50
N ARG A 15 -5.33 -12.88 -9.46
CA ARG A 15 -3.93 -12.46 -9.73
C ARG A 15 -3.54 -11.15 -9.09
N TYR A 16 -4.50 -10.31 -8.74
CA TYR A 16 -4.28 -8.93 -8.30
C TYR A 16 -4.82 -8.72 -6.90
N ALA A 17 -3.99 -8.16 -6.02
CA ALA A 17 -4.38 -7.88 -4.65
C ALA A 17 -4.16 -6.40 -4.28
N ILE A 18 -5.18 -5.77 -3.70
CA ILE A 18 -5.10 -4.46 -3.07
C ILE A 18 -4.95 -4.63 -1.56
N LEU A 19 -3.98 -3.94 -0.97
CA LEU A 19 -3.51 -4.18 0.39
C LEU A 19 -3.64 -2.94 1.28
N PRO A 20 -4.81 -2.68 1.88
CA PRO A 20 -4.92 -1.70 2.97
C PRO A 20 -4.31 -2.26 4.26
N GLY A 21 -3.85 -1.39 5.16
CA GLY A 21 -3.47 -1.78 6.52
C GLY A 21 -4.71 -2.09 7.38
N ASP A 22 -5.68 -1.18 7.35
CA ASP A 22 -6.91 -1.25 8.15
C ASP A 22 -7.96 -2.20 7.56
N PRO A 23 -8.45 -3.21 8.33
CA PRO A 23 -9.56 -4.07 7.89
C PRO A 23 -10.84 -3.32 7.53
N ALA A 24 -11.12 -2.18 8.17
CA ALA A 24 -12.31 -1.39 7.88
C ALA A 24 -12.24 -0.69 6.52
N ARG A 25 -11.05 -0.45 5.97
CA ARG A 25 -10.88 0.12 4.63
C ARG A 25 -11.39 -0.80 3.52
N LEU A 26 -11.52 -2.10 3.78
CA LEU A 26 -12.11 -3.03 2.83
C LEU A 26 -13.55 -2.69 2.46
N ASP A 27 -14.33 -2.07 3.36
CA ASP A 27 -15.70 -1.64 3.04
C ASP A 27 -15.69 -0.53 1.96
N ARG A 28 -14.68 0.35 2.00
CA ARG A 28 -14.51 1.40 1.00
C ARG A 28 -13.96 0.88 -0.32
N VAL A 29 -13.13 -0.16 -0.27
CA VAL A 29 -12.72 -0.90 -1.48
C VAL A 29 -13.92 -1.62 -2.09
N ALA A 30 -14.72 -2.32 -1.29
CA ALA A 30 -15.93 -3.02 -1.72
C ALA A 30 -16.90 -2.11 -2.45
N ALA A 31 -17.06 -0.86 -1.98
CA ALA A 31 -17.92 0.14 -2.62
C ALA A 31 -17.48 0.53 -4.05
N GLN A 32 -16.27 0.19 -4.47
CA GLN A 32 -15.74 0.42 -5.83
C GLN A 32 -15.74 -0.84 -6.71
N LEU A 33 -16.18 -1.97 -6.18
CA LEU A 33 -16.17 -3.26 -6.86
C LEU A 33 -17.59 -3.74 -7.16
N GLU A 34 -17.72 -4.55 -8.20
CA GLU A 34 -18.91 -5.31 -8.54
C GLU A 34 -18.79 -6.75 -8.01
N SER A 35 -19.92 -7.43 -7.79
CA SER A 35 -19.98 -8.86 -7.39
C SER A 35 -19.12 -9.16 -6.17
N VAL A 36 -19.16 -8.29 -5.18
CA VAL A 36 -18.37 -8.42 -3.95
C VAL A 36 -18.75 -9.65 -3.15
N ARG A 37 -17.76 -10.37 -2.66
CA ARG A 37 -17.91 -11.52 -1.78
C ARG A 37 -16.85 -11.50 -0.68
N GLU A 38 -17.28 -11.47 0.58
CA GLU A 38 -16.40 -11.70 1.74
C GLU A 38 -15.82 -13.11 1.69
N LEU A 39 -14.55 -13.25 2.07
CA LEU A 39 -13.84 -14.52 2.01
C LEU A 39 -13.45 -15.04 3.40
N ALA A 40 -12.66 -14.26 4.14
CA ALA A 40 -12.17 -14.64 5.46
C ALA A 40 -11.90 -13.41 6.32
N TYR A 41 -11.92 -13.63 7.63
CA TYR A 41 -11.44 -12.65 8.61
C TYR A 41 -10.75 -13.42 9.73
N ASN A 42 -9.43 -13.32 9.78
CA ASN A 42 -8.61 -13.99 10.78
C ASN A 42 -7.51 -13.03 11.23
N ARG A 43 -7.45 -12.73 12.51
CA ARG A 43 -6.56 -11.70 13.08
C ARG A 43 -6.78 -10.35 12.39
N GLU A 44 -5.71 -9.71 11.93
CA GLU A 44 -5.74 -8.46 11.13
C GLU A 44 -6.06 -8.68 9.64
N PHE A 45 -6.08 -9.93 9.17
CA PHE A 45 -6.29 -10.29 7.77
C PHE A 45 -7.77 -10.50 7.48
N ARG A 46 -8.47 -9.45 7.10
CA ARG A 46 -9.79 -9.51 6.48
C ARG A 46 -9.64 -9.56 4.97
N SER A 47 -10.47 -10.32 4.28
CA SER A 47 -10.37 -10.44 2.83
C SER A 47 -11.73 -10.49 2.15
N LEU A 48 -11.82 -9.86 0.99
CA LEU A 48 -12.94 -9.94 0.06
C LEU A 48 -12.44 -9.96 -1.39
N THR A 49 -13.28 -10.43 -2.28
CA THR A 49 -13.03 -10.34 -3.72
C THR A 49 -14.21 -9.68 -4.42
N GLY A 50 -13.96 -9.11 -5.58
CA GLY A 50 -14.95 -8.54 -6.47
C GLY A 50 -14.33 -8.31 -7.84
N THR A 51 -15.02 -7.58 -8.71
CA THR A 51 -14.53 -7.22 -10.03
C THR A 51 -14.50 -5.70 -10.21
N TYR A 52 -13.49 -5.22 -10.90
CA TYR A 52 -13.39 -3.84 -11.36
C TYR A 52 -13.26 -3.82 -12.88
N LYS A 53 -14.26 -3.27 -13.58
CA LYS A 53 -14.32 -3.29 -15.05
C LYS A 53 -14.09 -4.70 -15.63
N GLY A 54 -14.67 -5.72 -14.97
CA GLY A 54 -14.54 -7.13 -15.36
C GLY A 54 -13.24 -7.83 -14.94
N VAL A 55 -12.28 -7.13 -14.32
CA VAL A 55 -11.04 -7.71 -13.79
C VAL A 55 -11.25 -8.16 -12.35
N PRO A 56 -11.02 -9.45 -12.02
CA PRO A 56 -11.09 -9.94 -10.64
C PRO A 56 -9.98 -9.33 -9.77
N VAL A 57 -10.37 -8.81 -8.61
CA VAL A 57 -9.47 -8.21 -7.62
C VAL A 57 -9.74 -8.81 -6.25
N LEU A 58 -8.68 -9.12 -5.54
CA LEU A 58 -8.68 -9.49 -4.13
C LEU A 58 -8.34 -8.26 -3.28
N ALA A 59 -9.05 -8.02 -2.21
CA ALA A 59 -8.63 -7.08 -1.18
C ALA A 59 -8.32 -7.84 0.10
N VAL A 60 -7.16 -7.57 0.70
CA VAL A 60 -6.74 -8.18 1.97
C VAL A 60 -6.10 -7.12 2.85
N SER A 61 -6.61 -6.95 4.07
CA SER A 61 -5.94 -6.09 5.05
C SER A 61 -4.66 -6.74 5.56
N THR A 62 -3.64 -5.92 5.79
CA THR A 62 -2.31 -6.40 6.21
C THR A 62 -2.02 -6.16 7.69
N GLY A 63 -2.87 -5.40 8.39
CA GLY A 63 -2.50 -4.84 9.69
C GLY A 63 -1.42 -3.78 9.56
N ILE A 64 -0.70 -3.51 10.63
CA ILE A 64 0.36 -2.51 10.73
C ILE A 64 1.73 -3.19 10.82
N GLY A 65 2.69 -2.63 10.10
CA GLY A 65 4.10 -2.99 10.18
C GLY A 65 4.56 -4.04 9.19
N GLY A 66 5.85 -4.01 8.90
CA GLY A 66 6.49 -4.85 7.89
C GLY A 66 6.34 -6.35 8.14
N SER A 67 6.33 -6.79 9.39
CA SER A 67 6.21 -8.23 9.72
C SER A 67 4.84 -8.79 9.35
N SER A 68 3.76 -8.08 9.68
CA SER A 68 2.40 -8.49 9.30
C SER A 68 2.20 -8.42 7.79
N ALA A 69 2.61 -7.31 7.15
CA ALA A 69 2.58 -7.17 5.70
C ALA A 69 3.38 -8.29 5.01
N GLY A 70 4.55 -8.64 5.53
CA GLY A 70 5.39 -9.71 5.00
C GLY A 70 4.71 -11.08 5.01
N ILE A 71 4.03 -11.44 6.09
CA ILE A 71 3.22 -12.66 6.15
C ILE A 71 2.15 -12.66 5.06
N CYS A 72 1.43 -11.54 4.91
CA CYS A 72 0.40 -11.40 3.88
C CYS A 72 0.98 -11.60 2.48
N VAL A 73 2.08 -10.94 2.15
CA VAL A 73 2.74 -11.02 0.83
C VAL A 73 3.19 -12.44 0.51
N GLU A 74 3.80 -13.14 1.47
CA GLU A 74 4.20 -14.54 1.29
C GLU A 74 2.99 -15.45 1.00
N GLU A 75 1.94 -15.32 1.78
CA GLU A 75 0.75 -16.15 1.61
C GLU A 75 -0.02 -15.81 0.34
N LEU A 76 -0.02 -14.55 -0.10
CA LEU A 76 -0.56 -14.14 -1.40
C LEU A 76 0.24 -14.73 -2.57
N HIS A 77 1.57 -14.71 -2.48
CA HIS A 77 2.42 -15.39 -3.47
C HIS A 77 2.09 -16.89 -3.56
N ASN A 78 1.96 -17.57 -2.41
CA ASN A 78 1.66 -19.00 -2.34
C ASN A 78 0.33 -19.38 -3.00
N ILE A 79 -0.65 -18.48 -3.03
CA ILE A 79 -1.95 -18.71 -3.69
C ILE A 79 -2.02 -18.19 -5.12
N GLY A 80 -0.90 -17.69 -5.69
CA GLY A 80 -0.80 -17.33 -7.09
C GLY A 80 -1.09 -15.87 -7.43
N VAL A 81 -1.07 -14.96 -6.45
CA VAL A 81 -1.15 -13.50 -6.72
C VAL A 81 0.14 -13.06 -7.42
N GLU A 82 -0.01 -12.38 -8.56
CA GLU A 82 1.08 -11.94 -9.43
C GLU A 82 1.45 -10.47 -9.19
N ALA A 83 0.47 -9.64 -8.80
CA ALA A 83 0.70 -8.23 -8.52
C ALA A 83 -0.07 -7.76 -7.29
N ALA A 84 0.57 -6.93 -6.47
CA ALA A 84 -0.02 -6.36 -5.26
C ALA A 84 0.25 -4.86 -5.17
N ILE A 85 -0.78 -4.09 -4.83
CA ILE A 85 -0.67 -2.65 -4.57
C ILE A 85 -1.10 -2.38 -3.14
N ARG A 86 -0.17 -1.84 -2.35
CA ARG A 86 -0.50 -1.28 -1.05
C ARG A 86 -1.23 0.05 -1.23
N ILE A 87 -2.30 0.21 -0.48
CA ILE A 87 -2.98 1.49 -0.26
C ILE A 87 -2.89 1.82 1.24
N GLY A 88 -2.43 3.00 1.58
CA GLY A 88 -2.18 3.32 2.97
C GLY A 88 -2.11 4.80 3.28
N SER A 89 -2.10 5.13 4.55
CA SER A 89 -1.86 6.48 5.03
C SER A 89 -0.37 6.74 5.22
N CYS A 90 0.06 7.98 5.02
CA CYS A 90 1.42 8.42 5.35
C CYS A 90 1.42 9.82 5.97
N GLY A 91 2.48 10.15 6.69
CA GLY A 91 2.82 11.52 7.03
C GLY A 91 3.77 12.12 6.00
N ALA A 92 3.49 13.35 5.56
CA ALA A 92 4.38 14.06 4.66
C ALA A 92 5.73 14.38 5.31
N LEU A 93 6.83 14.16 4.57
CA LEU A 93 8.19 14.55 4.94
C LEU A 93 8.70 15.76 4.14
N GLN A 94 7.89 16.32 3.25
CA GLN A 94 8.23 17.49 2.45
C GLN A 94 7.15 18.58 2.57
N LYS A 95 7.58 19.84 2.52
CA LYS A 95 6.67 20.99 2.39
C LYS A 95 5.98 20.96 1.03
N GLY A 96 4.74 21.40 0.98
CA GLY A 96 3.98 21.51 -0.26
C GLY A 96 3.18 20.26 -0.65
N LEU A 97 3.25 19.19 0.16
CA LEU A 97 2.35 18.05 0.06
C LEU A 97 1.08 18.37 0.85
N ALA A 98 -0.06 18.42 0.19
CA ALA A 98 -1.34 18.71 0.83
C ALA A 98 -1.99 17.45 1.41
N LEU A 99 -2.93 17.63 2.32
CA LEU A 99 -3.80 16.53 2.77
C LEU A 99 -4.57 15.96 1.57
N GLY A 100 -4.60 14.64 1.44
CA GLY A 100 -5.26 13.96 0.33
C GLY A 100 -4.40 13.80 -0.93
N ASP A 101 -3.22 14.41 -1.01
CA ASP A 101 -2.28 14.13 -2.09
C ASP A 101 -1.79 12.68 -2.02
N LEU A 102 -1.66 12.04 -3.17
CA LEU A 102 -1.11 10.69 -3.25
C LEU A 102 0.42 10.72 -3.35
N ILE A 103 1.08 9.86 -2.60
CA ILE A 103 2.51 9.55 -2.76
C ILE A 103 2.64 8.16 -3.36
N LEU A 104 3.13 8.10 -4.61
CA LEU A 104 3.43 6.85 -5.30
C LEU A 104 4.91 6.52 -5.06
N GLY A 105 5.16 5.49 -4.28
CA GLY A 105 6.52 5.10 -3.89
C GLY A 105 7.28 4.47 -5.04
N CYS A 106 8.37 5.10 -5.50
CA CYS A 106 9.30 4.47 -6.44
C CYS A 106 10.31 3.56 -5.76
N GLY A 107 10.54 3.76 -4.47
CA GLY A 107 11.37 2.96 -3.60
C GLY A 107 11.15 3.32 -2.14
N ALA A 108 11.60 2.47 -1.24
CA ALA A 108 11.48 2.69 0.19
C ALA A 108 12.83 2.56 0.89
N ILE A 109 13.05 3.43 1.86
CA ILE A 109 14.15 3.32 2.81
C ILE A 109 13.80 2.17 3.75
N ARG A 110 14.67 1.17 3.82
CA ARG A 110 14.47 -0.07 4.59
C ARG A 110 14.86 0.13 6.04
N ASP A 111 14.03 0.86 6.76
CA ASP A 111 14.22 1.10 8.19
C ASP A 111 13.31 0.24 9.07
N ASP A 112 12.80 -0.83 8.48
CA ASP A 112 12.00 -1.88 9.08
C ASP A 112 12.85 -3.12 9.41
N GLY A 113 12.42 -3.92 10.36
CA GLY A 113 13.04 -5.19 10.71
C GLY A 113 12.71 -6.31 9.74
N ALA A 114 11.48 -6.35 9.23
CA ALA A 114 10.99 -7.43 8.40
C ALA A 114 11.81 -7.57 7.10
N SER A 115 11.99 -6.50 6.32
CA SER A 115 12.75 -6.57 5.08
C SER A 115 14.21 -6.97 5.30
N LYS A 116 14.80 -6.53 6.42
CA LYS A 116 16.19 -6.86 6.80
C LYS A 116 16.36 -8.35 7.15
N ALA A 117 15.30 -9.01 7.66
CA ALA A 117 15.32 -10.45 7.94
C ALA A 117 15.36 -11.31 6.67
N TYR A 118 14.87 -10.81 5.54
CA TYR A 118 14.83 -11.54 4.26
C TYR A 118 16.12 -11.44 3.46
N VAL A 119 16.77 -10.31 3.49
CA VAL A 119 17.96 -10.05 2.66
C VAL A 119 18.77 -8.90 3.23
N HIS A 120 20.06 -8.85 2.91
CA HIS A 120 20.99 -7.82 3.38
C HIS A 120 20.48 -6.39 3.16
N PRO A 121 20.84 -5.42 4.04
CA PRO A 121 20.32 -4.04 4.00
C PRO A 121 20.62 -3.32 2.67
N GLU A 122 21.69 -3.70 1.98
CA GLU A 122 22.10 -3.10 0.68
C GLU A 122 21.14 -3.46 -0.46
N TYR A 123 20.30 -4.50 -0.31
CA TYR A 123 19.31 -4.85 -1.33
C TYR A 123 18.23 -3.77 -1.41
N PRO A 124 17.97 -3.17 -2.59
CA PRO A 124 17.07 -2.04 -2.68
C PRO A 124 15.60 -2.49 -2.60
N ALA A 125 14.79 -1.80 -1.79
CA ALA A 125 13.35 -1.91 -1.82
C ALA A 125 12.80 -0.96 -2.89
N VAL A 126 12.45 -1.49 -4.06
CA VAL A 126 11.96 -0.71 -5.21
C VAL A 126 10.63 -1.27 -5.73
N ALA A 127 9.75 -0.36 -6.14
CA ALA A 127 8.52 -0.73 -6.82
C ALA A 127 8.80 -1.43 -8.15
N ASP A 128 7.85 -2.23 -8.63
CA ASP A 128 7.90 -2.72 -10.01
C ASP A 128 7.71 -1.54 -10.98
N TYR A 129 8.63 -1.39 -11.92
CA TYR A 129 8.66 -0.25 -12.84
C TYR A 129 7.37 -0.13 -13.68
N GLN A 130 6.89 -1.26 -14.22
CA GLN A 130 5.67 -1.29 -15.04
C GLN A 130 4.44 -0.92 -14.19
N LEU A 131 4.29 -1.58 -13.03
CA LEU A 131 3.14 -1.35 -12.16
C LEU A 131 3.09 0.09 -11.62
N LEU A 132 4.25 0.64 -11.22
CA LEU A 132 4.35 2.05 -10.82
C LEU A 132 3.97 2.98 -11.97
N GLY A 133 4.44 2.72 -13.20
CA GLY A 133 4.07 3.49 -14.39
C GLY A 133 2.56 3.50 -14.60
N LEU A 134 1.91 2.34 -14.48
CA LEU A 134 0.45 2.22 -14.60
C LEU A 134 -0.30 2.94 -13.46
N CYS A 135 0.24 2.96 -12.24
CA CYS A 135 -0.31 3.78 -11.14
C CYS A 135 -0.24 5.28 -11.47
N VAL A 136 0.88 5.74 -12.03
CA VAL A 136 1.04 7.15 -12.46
C VAL A 136 0.03 7.51 -13.55
N GLU A 137 -0.12 6.66 -14.57
CA GLU A 137 -1.10 6.88 -15.64
C GLU A 137 -2.54 6.87 -15.11
N ALA A 138 -2.85 5.99 -14.17
CA ALA A 138 -4.15 5.92 -13.52
C ALA A 138 -4.46 7.21 -12.73
N ALA A 139 -3.53 7.67 -11.89
CA ALA A 139 -3.68 8.90 -11.12
C ALA A 139 -3.90 10.12 -12.04
N LYS A 140 -3.13 10.22 -13.14
CA LYS A 140 -3.31 11.26 -14.15
C LYS A 140 -4.70 11.22 -14.81
N ALA A 141 -5.14 10.03 -15.23
CA ALA A 141 -6.42 9.86 -15.89
C ALA A 141 -7.62 10.18 -14.99
N LEU A 142 -7.47 9.92 -13.68
CA LEU A 142 -8.47 10.23 -12.65
C LEU A 142 -8.41 11.70 -12.19
N GLY A 143 -7.38 12.46 -12.58
CA GLY A 143 -7.18 13.83 -12.12
C GLY A 143 -6.79 13.94 -10.64
N CYS A 144 -6.23 12.88 -10.05
CA CYS A 144 -5.79 12.87 -8.67
C CYS A 144 -4.48 13.66 -8.52
N PRO A 145 -4.33 14.52 -7.49
CA PRO A 145 -3.03 15.09 -7.15
C PRO A 145 -2.10 13.98 -6.66
N TYR A 146 -0.89 13.92 -7.22
CA TYR A 146 0.07 12.87 -6.85
C TYR A 146 1.52 13.34 -6.97
N HIS A 147 2.39 12.68 -6.21
CA HIS A 147 3.83 12.85 -6.23
C HIS A 147 4.49 11.47 -6.33
N VAL A 148 5.62 11.39 -7.04
CA VAL A 148 6.39 10.13 -7.15
C VAL A 148 7.73 10.32 -6.48
N GLY A 149 8.08 9.43 -5.55
CA GLY A 149 9.35 9.55 -4.83
C GLY A 149 9.61 8.45 -3.83
N ILE A 150 10.64 8.66 -3.01
CA ILE A 150 11.09 7.71 -2.00
C ILE A 150 10.23 7.84 -0.75
N ILE A 151 9.87 6.69 -0.15
CA ILE A 151 9.13 6.57 1.10
C ILE A 151 10.12 6.14 2.20
N HIS A 152 9.98 6.67 3.40
CA HIS A 152 10.64 6.14 4.59
C HIS A 152 9.74 5.10 5.25
N SER A 153 10.12 3.83 5.20
CA SER A 153 9.42 2.73 5.89
C SER A 153 10.12 2.41 7.19
N HIS A 154 9.52 2.80 8.32
CA HIS A 154 10.11 2.64 9.66
C HIS A 154 9.45 1.53 10.45
N GLU A 155 10.12 1.06 11.52
CA GLU A 155 9.68 -0.09 12.32
C GLU A 155 8.68 0.28 13.41
N SER A 156 8.84 1.45 14.03
CA SER A 156 8.05 1.85 15.20
C SER A 156 7.45 3.23 15.03
N PHE A 157 6.15 3.34 15.34
CA PHE A 157 5.44 4.62 15.30
C PHE A 157 5.76 5.51 16.51
N TYR A 158 5.93 4.90 17.69
CA TYR A 158 6.19 5.60 18.95
C TYR A 158 7.60 5.29 19.43
N HIS A 159 8.57 6.13 19.08
CA HIS A 159 9.90 6.11 19.65
C HIS A 159 10.45 7.53 19.79
N GLU A 160 11.39 7.69 20.70
CA GLU A 160 11.87 9.00 21.16
C GLU A 160 12.57 9.81 20.05
N GLU A 161 13.20 9.13 19.08
CA GLU A 161 13.98 9.77 18.00
C GLU A 161 13.15 10.01 16.73
N ASN A 162 11.85 9.72 16.72
CA ASN A 162 11.01 9.74 15.52
C ASN A 162 11.03 11.09 14.78
N ASP A 163 11.00 12.20 15.51
CA ASP A 163 11.06 13.54 14.93
C ASP A 163 12.44 13.83 14.29
N ALA A 164 13.51 13.38 14.96
CA ALA A 164 14.87 13.54 14.45
C ALA A 164 15.10 12.72 13.19
N GLU A 165 14.59 11.49 13.14
CA GLU A 165 14.66 10.61 11.97
C GLU A 165 13.82 11.16 10.80
N SER A 166 12.59 11.60 11.07
CA SER A 166 11.73 12.25 10.09
C SER A 166 12.41 13.48 9.48
N ALA A 167 13.02 14.33 10.31
CA ALA A 167 13.79 15.48 9.84
C ALA A 167 15.05 15.08 9.06
N TYR A 168 15.71 13.99 9.44
CA TYR A 168 16.86 13.47 8.71
C TYR A 168 16.46 13.00 7.30
N TRP A 169 15.43 12.16 7.18
CA TRP A 169 14.99 11.63 5.90
C TRP A 169 14.30 12.69 5.01
N SER A 170 13.63 13.67 5.62
CA SER A 170 13.14 14.86 4.92
C SER A 170 14.28 15.58 4.18
N ARG A 171 15.42 15.84 4.86
CA ARG A 171 16.59 16.46 4.24
C ARG A 171 17.24 15.60 3.15
N LYS A 172 16.95 14.30 3.11
CA LYS A 172 17.41 13.36 2.06
C LYS A 172 16.42 13.23 0.91
N GLY A 173 15.29 13.91 0.98
CA GLY A 173 14.29 13.96 -0.09
C GLY A 173 13.23 12.88 -0.04
N ALA A 174 13.09 12.12 1.07
CA ALA A 174 11.95 11.26 1.26
C ALA A 174 10.66 12.09 1.27
N LEU A 175 9.60 11.62 0.59
CA LEU A 175 8.34 12.35 0.44
C LEU A 175 7.38 12.10 1.60
N GLY A 176 7.34 10.88 2.11
CA GLY A 176 6.43 10.48 3.18
C GLY A 176 6.95 9.28 3.95
N ALA A 177 6.30 8.98 5.07
CA ALA A 177 6.65 7.87 5.95
C ALA A 177 5.49 6.90 6.11
N ASP A 178 5.81 5.60 6.07
CA ASP A 178 4.91 4.49 6.36
C ASP A 178 5.64 3.39 7.14
N MET A 179 5.02 2.22 7.30
CA MET A 179 5.62 1.10 8.03
C MET A 179 5.63 -0.22 7.24
N GLU A 180 5.23 -0.25 5.96
CA GLU A 180 5.01 -1.50 5.21
C GLU A 180 5.63 -1.52 3.81
N SER A 181 5.84 -0.38 3.16
CA SER A 181 6.29 -0.33 1.76
C SER A 181 7.62 -1.02 1.53
N ALA A 182 8.58 -0.90 2.48
CA ALA A 182 9.88 -1.57 2.34
C ALA A 182 9.75 -3.10 2.37
N ALA A 183 8.93 -3.64 3.27
CA ALA A 183 8.66 -5.07 3.34
C ALA A 183 7.95 -5.57 2.08
N LEU A 184 6.90 -4.87 1.63
CA LEU A 184 6.18 -5.20 0.40
C LEU A 184 7.12 -5.25 -0.82
N PHE A 185 7.90 -4.20 -1.05
CA PHE A 185 8.80 -4.13 -2.21
C PHE A 185 9.88 -5.20 -2.17
N THR A 186 10.47 -5.42 -1.00
CA THR A 186 11.55 -6.39 -0.83
C THR A 186 11.04 -7.82 -1.00
N ILE A 187 10.02 -8.21 -0.24
CA ILE A 187 9.51 -9.58 -0.22
C ILE A 187 8.83 -9.91 -1.56
N GLY A 188 7.99 -9.01 -2.05
CA GLY A 188 7.32 -9.20 -3.33
C GLY A 188 8.33 -9.39 -4.48
N ARG A 189 9.41 -8.59 -4.52
CA ARG A 189 10.48 -8.74 -5.51
C ARG A 189 11.19 -10.09 -5.41
N LEU A 190 11.51 -10.54 -4.19
CA LEU A 190 12.13 -11.85 -3.96
C LEU A 190 11.22 -13.01 -4.37
N ARG A 191 9.92 -12.82 -4.40
CA ARG A 191 8.91 -13.80 -4.85
C ARG A 191 8.47 -13.62 -6.31
N GLY A 192 9.09 -12.69 -7.05
CA GLY A 192 8.75 -12.43 -8.45
C GLY A 192 7.42 -11.72 -8.66
N MET A 193 6.81 -11.18 -7.62
CA MET A 193 5.58 -10.39 -7.70
C MET A 193 5.88 -8.96 -8.15
N LYS A 194 4.95 -8.37 -8.90
CA LYS A 194 4.95 -6.92 -9.15
C LYS A 194 4.32 -6.21 -7.96
N THR A 195 5.04 -5.23 -7.40
CA THR A 195 4.53 -4.48 -6.24
C THR A 195 4.61 -2.99 -6.43
N ALA A 196 3.62 -2.27 -5.92
CA ALA A 196 3.57 -0.83 -5.85
C ALA A 196 2.96 -0.37 -4.52
N SER A 197 3.19 0.88 -4.16
CA SER A 197 2.60 1.51 -2.98
C SER A 197 2.06 2.89 -3.34
N ILE A 198 0.79 3.12 -3.02
CA ILE A 198 0.08 4.37 -3.17
C ILE A 198 -0.34 4.81 -1.79
N LEU A 199 0.20 5.92 -1.31
CA LEU A 199 -0.06 6.41 0.03
C LEU A 199 -0.83 7.72 -0.01
N ASN A 200 -1.89 7.79 0.77
CA ASN A 200 -2.66 9.00 0.99
C ASN A 200 -1.99 9.83 2.10
N ASN A 201 -1.65 11.08 1.81
CA ASN A 201 -1.09 11.98 2.81
C ASN A 201 -2.16 12.44 3.81
N VAL A 202 -2.01 12.05 5.07
CA VAL A 202 -2.96 12.36 6.16
C VAL A 202 -2.37 13.30 7.22
N VAL A 203 -1.08 13.65 7.10
CA VAL A 203 -0.38 14.57 8.03
C VAL A 203 0.49 15.52 7.21
N VAL A 204 0.31 16.81 7.39
CA VAL A 204 1.12 17.85 6.75
C VAL A 204 2.51 17.91 7.41
N TYR A 205 3.54 18.18 6.64
CA TYR A 205 4.92 18.27 7.14
C TYR A 205 5.04 19.30 8.28
N GLY A 206 5.53 18.84 9.42
CA GLY A 206 5.76 19.67 10.62
C GLY A 206 4.58 19.73 11.58
N GLU A 207 3.51 18.99 11.32
CA GLU A 207 2.41 18.79 12.28
C GLU A 207 2.65 17.58 13.17
N ASP A 208 2.04 17.57 14.36
CA ASP A 208 2.05 16.43 15.27
C ASP A 208 1.29 15.25 14.65
N THR A 209 2.02 14.22 14.29
CA THR A 209 1.49 13.04 13.60
C THR A 209 0.42 12.30 14.39
N ALA A 210 0.58 12.16 15.71
CA ALA A 210 -0.37 11.42 16.55
C ALA A 210 -1.72 12.14 16.64
N ASN A 211 -1.69 13.47 16.80
CA ASN A 211 -2.91 14.28 16.84
C ASN A 211 -3.60 14.37 15.47
N ALA A 212 -2.85 14.48 14.38
CA ALA A 212 -3.38 14.56 13.04
C ALA A 212 -4.08 13.26 12.62
N ILE A 213 -3.51 12.10 12.95
CA ILE A 213 -4.13 10.77 12.69
C ILE A 213 -5.43 10.61 13.48
N GLY A 214 -5.48 11.10 14.74
CA GLY A 214 -6.72 11.12 15.52
C GLY A 214 -7.85 11.92 14.86
N GLY A 215 -7.52 13.02 14.18
CA GLY A 215 -8.45 13.83 13.39
C GLY A 215 -8.96 13.15 12.11
N TYR A 216 -8.12 12.31 11.47
CA TYR A 216 -8.46 11.55 10.28
C TYR A 216 -9.64 10.58 10.51
N VAL A 217 -9.73 9.98 11.67
CA VAL A 217 -10.80 9.01 12.01
C VAL A 217 -12.18 9.67 12.06
N ASN A 218 -12.29 11.00 12.19
CA ASN A 218 -13.51 11.72 12.53
C ASN A 218 -14.17 12.51 11.39
N GLY A 219 -13.67 12.49 10.11
CA GLY A 219 -14.26 13.43 9.22
C GLY A 219 -14.24 13.32 7.73
N GLU A 220 -15.14 14.02 7.14
CA GLU A 220 -15.24 14.37 5.72
C GLU A 220 -14.13 15.37 5.37
N SER A 221 -12.92 14.88 5.17
CA SER A 221 -11.79 15.73 4.92
C SER A 221 -11.16 15.40 3.56
N LEU A 222 -10.24 16.22 3.12
CA LEU A 222 -9.38 15.98 1.97
C LEU A 222 -8.73 14.59 2.03
N THR A 223 -8.50 14.05 3.23
CA THR A 223 -7.98 12.71 3.47
C THR A 223 -8.95 11.60 3.05
N ALA A 224 -10.26 11.78 3.20
CA ALA A 224 -11.27 10.83 2.71
C ALA A 224 -11.31 10.83 1.16
N ILE A 225 -11.14 11.99 0.53
CA ILE A 225 -10.99 12.09 -0.91
C ILE A 225 -9.70 11.39 -1.36
N GLY A 226 -8.58 11.61 -0.67
CA GLY A 226 -7.31 10.96 -0.93
C GLY A 226 -7.41 9.43 -0.80
N GLU A 227 -8.09 8.92 0.22
CA GLU A 227 -8.33 7.49 0.37
C GLU A 227 -9.14 6.90 -0.80
N ARG A 228 -10.20 7.58 -1.22
CA ARG A 228 -10.93 7.17 -2.41
C ARG A 228 -10.05 7.17 -3.67
N ASN A 229 -9.22 8.18 -3.80
CA ASN A 229 -8.30 8.33 -4.93
C ASN A 229 -7.23 7.22 -4.97
N GLU A 230 -6.65 6.83 -3.81
CA GLU A 230 -5.69 5.72 -3.77
C GLU A 230 -6.33 4.39 -4.17
N ILE A 231 -7.58 4.12 -3.71
CA ILE A 231 -8.34 2.93 -4.09
C ILE A 231 -8.57 2.89 -5.59
N LEU A 232 -9.14 3.97 -6.16
CA LEU A 232 -9.45 4.03 -7.59
C LEU A 232 -8.19 3.97 -8.46
N THR A 233 -7.09 4.61 -8.02
CA THR A 233 -5.81 4.56 -8.72
C THR A 233 -5.25 3.13 -8.77
N ALA A 234 -5.33 2.38 -7.66
CA ALA A 234 -4.88 0.99 -7.60
C ALA A 234 -5.74 0.08 -8.49
N LEU A 235 -7.06 0.22 -8.45
CA LEU A 235 -7.99 -0.58 -9.26
C LEU A 235 -7.80 -0.29 -10.76
N GLU A 236 -7.66 0.98 -11.13
CA GLU A 236 -7.42 1.38 -12.52
C GLU A 236 -6.06 0.88 -13.03
N ALA A 237 -5.02 0.86 -12.17
CA ALA A 237 -3.72 0.32 -12.52
C ALA A 237 -3.80 -1.20 -12.80
N PHE A 238 -4.54 -1.96 -12.00
CA PHE A 238 -4.77 -3.39 -12.26
C PHE A 238 -5.57 -3.63 -13.55
N TYR A 239 -6.59 -2.81 -13.82
CA TYR A 239 -7.32 -2.88 -15.08
C TYR A 239 -6.37 -2.69 -16.27
N ARG A 240 -5.51 -1.68 -16.25
CA ARG A 240 -4.52 -1.42 -17.30
C ARG A 240 -3.50 -2.55 -17.44
N LEU A 241 -3.01 -3.09 -16.32
CA LEU A 241 -2.08 -4.22 -16.32
C LEU A 241 -2.69 -5.45 -17.00
N GLU A 242 -3.98 -5.74 -16.74
CA GLU A 242 -4.69 -6.83 -17.40
C GLU A 242 -4.88 -6.59 -18.90
N GLN A 243 -5.16 -5.34 -19.31
CA GLN A 243 -5.25 -4.99 -20.73
C GLN A 243 -3.92 -5.16 -21.48
N GLU A 244 -2.79 -4.84 -20.85
CA GLU A 244 -1.47 -5.08 -21.45
C GLU A 244 -1.14 -6.57 -21.57
N ARG A 245 -1.56 -7.38 -20.59
CA ARG A 245 -1.34 -8.83 -20.59
C ARG A 245 -2.14 -9.56 -21.68
N THR A 246 -3.30 -9.03 -22.06
CA THR A 246 -4.22 -9.66 -23.02
C THR A 246 -4.03 -9.18 -24.46
N ARG A 247 -3.08 -8.27 -24.69
CA ARG A 247 -2.64 -7.84 -26.04
C ARG A 247 -1.56 -8.75 -26.58
#